data_d7a689400492e0551e8bd056cbf30e21
#
_entry.id   d7a689400492e0551e8bd056cbf30e21
#
_cell.length_a   1.000
_cell.length_b   1.000
_cell.length_c   1.000
_cell.angle_alpha   90.00
_cell.angle_beta   90.00
_cell.angle_gamma   90.00
#
_symmetry.space_group_name_H-M   'P 1'
#
loop_
_entity.id
_entity.type
_entity.pdbx_description
1 polymer ?
#
loop_
_entity_poly.entity_id
_entity_poly.type
_entity_poly.pdbx_seq_one_letter_code
_entity_poly.pdbx_strand_id
1 'polypeptide(L)'
;MNSNKKIRVVQWGLGAMGRGMAQLITTKEGLELVGAIDVNPALDGKDVGEVLGVDPLDVKVTTDPSSILDSSKVDVVTIATTSWVKNQIDDLSIILSAGVNVVSIAEEMSAPEAQNPELAEKLDDLAKANGVSIVGVGVNPGFVLDHLV
;
A
#
# COMPACT_ATOMS: atom_id res chain seq x y z
N MET A 1 -20.77 -9.64 -12.85
CA MET A 1 -19.41 -9.20 -12.48
C MET A 1 -18.44 -9.93 -13.39
N ASN A 2 -17.58 -9.22 -14.15
CA ASN A 2 -16.58 -9.85 -15.02
C ASN A 2 -15.56 -10.59 -14.16
N SER A 3 -15.63 -11.91 -14.14
CA SER A 3 -14.84 -12.80 -13.28
C SER A 3 -13.34 -12.90 -13.64
N ASN A 4 -12.81 -11.98 -14.43
CA ASN A 4 -11.44 -12.07 -14.96
C ASN A 4 -10.59 -10.81 -14.81
N LYS A 5 -11.09 -9.74 -14.15
CA LYS A 5 -10.27 -8.53 -13.94
C LYS A 5 -9.53 -8.66 -12.61
N LYS A 6 -8.19 -8.74 -12.69
CA LYS A 6 -7.33 -8.69 -11.51
C LYS A 6 -7.33 -7.30 -10.89
N ILE A 7 -7.20 -7.24 -9.58
CA ILE A 7 -6.96 -6.01 -8.82
C ILE A 7 -5.48 -5.65 -8.98
N ARG A 8 -5.21 -4.46 -9.50
CA ARG A 8 -3.86 -3.95 -9.75
C ARG A 8 -3.33 -3.28 -8.50
N VAL A 9 -2.27 -3.85 -7.96
CA VAL A 9 -1.70 -3.48 -6.67
C VAL A 9 -0.32 -2.87 -6.84
N VAL A 10 -0.06 -1.75 -6.18
CA VAL A 10 1.28 -1.21 -5.96
C VAL A 10 1.68 -1.50 -4.52
N GLN A 11 2.88 -2.05 -4.30
CA GLN A 11 3.45 -2.22 -2.96
C GLN A 11 4.34 -1.01 -2.63
N TRP A 12 4.03 -0.30 -1.55
CA TRP A 12 4.87 0.78 -1.04
C TRP A 12 5.60 0.34 0.24
N GLY A 13 6.92 0.41 0.19
CA GLY A 13 7.83 -0.14 1.19
C GLY A 13 8.20 -1.59 0.89
N LEU A 14 9.49 -1.85 0.71
CA LEU A 14 10.10 -3.16 0.45
C LEU A 14 11.04 -3.59 1.58
N GLY A 15 10.72 -3.20 2.81
CA GLY A 15 11.30 -3.76 4.02
C GLY A 15 10.85 -5.21 4.25
N ALA A 16 11.12 -5.77 5.42
CA ALA A 16 10.81 -7.18 5.71
C ALA A 16 9.33 -7.52 5.47
N MET A 17 8.40 -6.70 5.98
CA MET A 17 6.96 -6.94 5.81
C MET A 17 6.52 -6.68 4.37
N GLY A 18 6.96 -5.57 3.76
CA GLY A 18 6.56 -5.22 2.40
C GLY A 18 7.01 -6.23 1.35
N ARG A 19 8.19 -6.83 1.49
CA ARG A 19 8.64 -7.93 0.61
C ARG A 19 7.72 -9.15 0.72
N GLY A 20 7.36 -9.54 1.95
CA GLY A 20 6.43 -10.64 2.17
C GLY A 20 5.05 -10.37 1.54
N MET A 21 4.54 -9.13 1.67
CA MET A 21 3.29 -8.71 1.03
C MET A 21 3.39 -8.72 -0.49
N ALA A 22 4.44 -8.14 -1.06
CA ALA A 22 4.69 -8.15 -2.50
C ALA A 22 4.73 -9.59 -3.04
N GLN A 23 5.45 -10.50 -2.38
CA GLN A 23 5.51 -11.91 -2.75
C GLN A 23 4.13 -12.57 -2.69
N LEU A 24 3.34 -12.28 -1.64
CA LEU A 24 1.98 -12.81 -1.52
C LEU A 24 1.08 -12.31 -2.66
N ILE A 25 1.16 -11.03 -3.02
CA ILE A 25 0.39 -10.44 -4.12
C ILE A 25 0.69 -11.18 -5.44
N THR A 26 1.93 -11.51 -5.72
CA THR A 26 2.30 -12.23 -6.97
C THR A 26 1.76 -13.65 -7.06
N THR A 27 1.43 -14.26 -5.92
CA THR A 27 0.96 -15.66 -5.85
C THR A 27 -0.56 -15.78 -5.66
N LYS A 28 -1.25 -14.71 -5.28
CA LYS A 28 -2.69 -14.72 -5.04
C LYS A 28 -3.48 -14.56 -6.34
N GLU A 29 -4.42 -15.49 -6.56
CA GLU A 29 -5.39 -15.34 -7.64
C GLU A 29 -6.21 -14.06 -7.48
N GLY A 30 -6.45 -13.37 -8.58
CA GLY A 30 -7.22 -12.13 -8.60
C GLY A 30 -6.42 -10.87 -8.28
N LEU A 31 -5.13 -10.97 -7.91
CA LEU A 31 -4.23 -9.84 -7.70
C LEU A 31 -3.17 -9.76 -8.81
N GLU A 32 -2.67 -8.58 -9.05
CA GLU A 32 -1.57 -8.30 -9.97
C GLU A 32 -0.68 -7.20 -9.39
N LEU A 33 0.59 -7.51 -9.15
CA LEU A 33 1.57 -6.49 -8.76
C LEU A 33 1.96 -5.70 -10.02
N VAL A 34 1.64 -4.41 -10.04
CA VAL A 34 1.88 -3.53 -11.20
C VAL A 34 2.95 -2.49 -10.94
N GLY A 35 3.46 -2.38 -9.72
CA GLY A 35 4.53 -1.46 -9.35
C GLY A 35 4.97 -1.65 -7.90
N ALA A 36 6.13 -1.08 -7.58
CA ALA A 36 6.60 -0.98 -6.21
C ALA A 36 7.29 0.37 -5.97
N ILE A 37 7.13 0.90 -4.75
CA ILE A 37 7.73 2.16 -4.31
C ILE A 37 8.60 1.88 -3.09
N ASP A 38 9.80 2.41 -3.07
CA ASP A 38 10.66 2.38 -1.87
C ASP A 38 11.57 3.61 -1.88
N VAL A 39 11.83 4.17 -0.70
CA VAL A 39 12.70 5.36 -0.56
C VAL A 39 14.18 5.03 -0.70
N ASN A 40 14.57 3.77 -0.69
CA ASN A 40 15.95 3.34 -0.82
C ASN A 40 16.44 3.47 -2.27
N PRO A 41 17.37 4.40 -2.56
CA PRO A 41 17.85 4.62 -3.93
C PRO A 41 18.59 3.41 -4.52
N ALA A 42 19.06 2.48 -3.68
CA ALA A 42 19.70 1.26 -4.16
C ALA A 42 18.70 0.26 -4.78
N LEU A 43 17.41 0.46 -4.61
CA LEU A 43 16.34 -0.35 -5.19
C LEU A 43 15.76 0.28 -6.46
N ASP A 44 15.99 1.57 -6.69
CA ASP A 44 15.42 2.28 -7.83
C ASP A 44 15.79 1.64 -9.18
N GLY A 45 14.78 1.42 -10.03
CA GLY A 45 14.92 0.78 -11.33
C GLY A 45 15.12 -0.75 -11.31
N LYS A 46 15.33 -1.37 -10.14
CA LYS A 46 15.46 -2.82 -10.03
C LYS A 46 14.13 -3.51 -10.31
N ASP A 47 14.21 -4.73 -10.84
CA ASP A 47 13.06 -5.61 -10.94
C ASP A 47 12.63 -6.09 -9.54
N VAL A 48 11.32 -6.08 -9.28
CA VAL A 48 10.80 -6.51 -7.96
C VAL A 48 11.14 -7.99 -7.71
N GLY A 49 11.17 -8.84 -8.75
CA GLY A 49 11.60 -10.24 -8.63
C GLY A 49 13.03 -10.37 -8.10
N GLU A 50 13.96 -9.52 -8.60
CA GLU A 50 15.33 -9.45 -8.06
C GLU A 50 15.32 -9.10 -6.57
N VAL A 51 14.52 -8.10 -6.17
CA VAL A 51 14.42 -7.66 -4.77
C VAL A 51 13.82 -8.72 -3.86
N LEU A 52 12.90 -9.52 -4.39
CA LEU A 52 12.24 -10.62 -3.67
C LEU A 52 13.05 -11.93 -3.70
N GLY A 53 14.06 -12.04 -4.56
CA GLY A 53 14.84 -13.27 -4.76
C GLY A 53 14.08 -14.36 -5.52
N VAL A 54 13.21 -13.94 -6.44
CA VAL A 54 12.44 -14.83 -7.35
C VAL A 54 12.78 -14.49 -8.81
N ASP A 55 12.19 -15.22 -9.76
CA ASP A 55 12.33 -14.92 -11.18
C ASP A 55 11.85 -13.49 -11.50
N PRO A 56 12.39 -12.84 -12.56
CA PRO A 56 11.98 -11.51 -12.96
C PRO A 56 10.46 -11.40 -13.16
N LEU A 57 9.88 -10.31 -12.63
CA LEU A 57 8.44 -10.04 -12.68
C LEU A 57 8.09 -8.97 -13.72
N ASP A 58 9.09 -8.34 -14.37
CA ASP A 58 8.93 -7.18 -15.26
C ASP A 58 8.24 -5.98 -14.59
N VAL A 59 8.32 -5.91 -13.27
CA VAL A 59 7.80 -4.82 -12.43
C VAL A 59 8.97 -4.10 -11.80
N LYS A 60 9.05 -2.78 -12.02
CA LYS A 60 10.15 -1.96 -11.50
C LYS A 60 9.83 -1.33 -10.16
N VAL A 61 10.86 -1.22 -9.31
CA VAL A 61 10.82 -0.36 -8.13
C VAL A 61 11.09 1.07 -8.55
N THR A 62 10.39 2.03 -7.98
CA THR A 62 10.68 3.47 -8.14
C THR A 62 10.78 4.18 -6.80
N THR A 63 11.63 5.22 -6.76
CA THR A 63 11.68 6.16 -5.63
C THR A 63 10.75 7.36 -5.84
N ASP A 64 10.14 7.50 -7.03
CA ASP A 64 9.18 8.54 -7.35
C ASP A 64 7.74 8.01 -7.42
N PRO A 65 6.91 8.21 -6.39
CA PRO A 65 5.53 7.77 -6.37
C PRO A 65 4.71 8.33 -7.54
N SER A 66 4.98 9.55 -7.96
CA SER A 66 4.21 10.23 -9.02
C SER A 66 4.32 9.54 -10.38
N SER A 67 5.40 8.79 -10.60
CA SER A 67 5.65 8.08 -11.83
C SER A 67 4.72 6.88 -12.08
N ILE A 68 4.12 6.32 -11.03
CA ILE A 68 3.30 5.11 -11.12
C ILE A 68 1.89 5.24 -10.52
N LEU A 69 1.63 6.24 -9.68
CA LEU A 69 0.30 6.44 -9.08
C LEU A 69 -0.67 7.08 -10.08
N ASP A 70 -1.42 6.24 -10.76
CA ASP A 70 -2.43 6.61 -11.76
C ASP A 70 -3.67 5.73 -11.53
N SER A 71 -4.78 6.33 -11.12
CA SER A 71 -6.04 5.62 -10.83
C SER A 71 -6.62 4.84 -12.03
N SER A 72 -6.19 5.16 -13.25
CA SER A 72 -6.54 4.37 -14.43
C SER A 72 -5.75 3.05 -14.52
N LYS A 73 -4.63 2.93 -13.83
CA LYS A 73 -3.69 1.81 -13.89
C LYS A 73 -3.51 1.08 -12.56
N VAL A 74 -3.84 1.73 -11.44
CA VAL A 74 -3.68 1.20 -10.08
C VAL A 74 -5.03 1.20 -9.37
N ASP A 75 -5.43 0.09 -8.80
CA ASP A 75 -6.68 -0.01 -8.04
C ASP A 75 -6.46 0.22 -6.54
N VAL A 76 -5.28 -0.20 -6.02
CA VAL A 76 -4.94 -0.08 -4.60
C VAL A 76 -3.44 -0.04 -4.35
N VAL A 77 -3.03 0.73 -3.36
CA VAL A 77 -1.67 0.68 -2.79
C VAL A 77 -1.72 -0.06 -1.47
N THR A 78 -0.84 -1.06 -1.29
CA THR A 78 -0.54 -1.64 0.01
C THR A 78 0.71 -0.96 0.56
N ILE A 79 0.63 -0.34 1.75
CA ILE A 79 1.75 0.42 2.33
C ILE A 79 2.25 -0.22 3.62
N ALA A 80 3.59 -0.44 3.69
CA ALA A 80 4.28 -1.12 4.77
C ALA A 80 5.60 -0.40 5.12
N THR A 81 5.51 0.85 5.57
CA THR A 81 6.68 1.71 5.83
C THR A 81 6.92 1.97 7.30
N THR A 82 5.88 2.14 8.11
CA THR A 82 5.95 2.49 9.53
C THR A 82 4.68 2.08 10.26
N SER A 83 4.73 2.05 11.60
CA SER A 83 3.59 1.79 12.50
C SER A 83 2.76 3.05 12.82
N TRP A 84 3.30 4.26 12.53
CA TRP A 84 2.78 5.53 13.03
C TRP A 84 2.14 6.35 11.91
N VAL A 85 0.88 6.79 12.10
CA VAL A 85 0.13 7.64 11.13
C VAL A 85 0.89 8.91 10.79
N LYS A 86 1.45 9.58 11.79
CA LYS A 86 2.22 10.83 11.60
C LYS A 86 3.41 10.70 10.66
N ASN A 87 3.99 9.50 10.56
CA ASN A 87 5.14 9.23 9.70
C ASN A 87 4.71 8.78 8.29
N GLN A 88 3.43 8.44 8.12
CA GLN A 88 2.84 7.99 6.85
C GLN A 88 1.97 9.05 6.19
N ILE A 89 1.65 10.15 6.88
CA ILE A 89 0.62 11.10 6.46
C ILE A 89 0.87 11.68 5.07
N ASP A 90 2.12 11.97 4.72
CA ASP A 90 2.48 12.54 3.44
C ASP A 90 2.34 11.50 2.32
N ASP A 91 2.82 10.27 2.53
CA ASP A 91 2.68 9.15 1.58
C ASP A 91 1.19 8.85 1.34
N LEU A 92 0.40 8.73 2.41
CA LEU A 92 -1.04 8.48 2.34
C LEU A 92 -1.76 9.61 1.59
N SER A 93 -1.38 10.86 1.84
CA SER A 93 -1.97 12.01 1.16
C SER A 93 -1.67 11.99 -0.35
N ILE A 94 -0.46 11.60 -0.76
CA ILE A 94 -0.08 11.44 -2.17
C ILE A 94 -0.97 10.37 -2.85
N ILE A 95 -1.12 9.20 -2.22
CA ILE A 95 -1.91 8.09 -2.78
C ILE A 95 -3.38 8.49 -2.93
N LEU A 96 -3.98 9.03 -1.86
CA LEU A 96 -5.39 9.42 -1.88
C LEU A 96 -5.66 10.54 -2.89
N SER A 97 -4.74 11.51 -3.01
CA SER A 97 -4.85 12.60 -4.00
C SER A 97 -4.73 12.10 -5.45
N ALA A 98 -4.03 10.98 -5.67
CA ALA A 98 -3.97 10.32 -6.98
C ALA A 98 -5.25 9.52 -7.31
N GLY A 99 -6.24 9.50 -6.42
CA GLY A 99 -7.49 8.75 -6.61
C GLY A 99 -7.32 7.24 -6.49
N VAL A 100 -6.40 6.77 -5.64
CA VAL A 100 -6.09 5.36 -5.45
C VAL A 100 -6.44 4.92 -4.01
N ASN A 101 -7.03 3.74 -3.87
CA ASN A 101 -7.35 3.18 -2.55
C ASN A 101 -6.09 2.77 -1.80
N VAL A 102 -6.17 2.72 -0.46
CA VAL A 102 -5.04 2.38 0.42
C VAL A 102 -5.39 1.27 1.39
N VAL A 103 -4.47 0.32 1.52
CA VAL A 103 -4.42 -0.65 2.60
C VAL A 103 -3.11 -0.46 3.36
N SER A 104 -3.18 0.05 4.59
CA SER A 104 -2.02 0.28 5.44
C SER A 104 -1.90 -0.80 6.51
N ILE A 105 -0.66 -1.25 6.78
CA ILE A 105 -0.36 -2.14 7.90
C ILE A 105 0.14 -1.38 9.14
N ALA A 106 0.13 -0.05 9.12
CA ALA A 106 0.47 0.74 10.30
C ALA A 106 -0.55 0.46 11.41
N GLU A 107 -0.09 0.08 12.59
CA GLU A 107 -0.93 -0.29 13.73
C GLU A 107 -1.87 0.84 14.14
N GLU A 108 -1.41 2.10 14.10
CA GLU A 108 -2.26 3.26 14.39
C GLU A 108 -3.41 3.46 13.39
N MET A 109 -3.29 2.93 12.17
CA MET A 109 -4.34 3.07 11.14
C MET A 109 -5.60 2.24 11.43
N SER A 110 -5.60 1.38 12.43
CA SER A 110 -6.82 0.68 12.86
C SER A 110 -7.85 1.60 13.55
N ALA A 111 -7.35 2.62 14.27
CA ALA A 111 -8.16 3.65 14.93
C ALA A 111 -7.37 4.97 14.99
N PRO A 112 -7.08 5.60 13.83
CA PRO A 112 -6.19 6.75 13.77
C PRO A 112 -6.71 7.96 14.54
N GLU A 113 -8.03 8.08 14.68
CA GLU A 113 -8.69 9.15 15.45
C GLU A 113 -8.39 9.08 16.96
N ALA A 114 -8.03 7.90 17.49
CA ALA A 114 -7.76 7.72 18.91
C ALA A 114 -6.51 8.49 19.39
N GLN A 115 -5.50 8.60 18.54
CA GLN A 115 -4.24 9.27 18.87
C GLN A 115 -3.93 10.48 17.99
N ASN A 116 -4.46 10.51 16.78
CA ASN A 116 -4.17 11.52 15.77
C ASN A 116 -5.47 12.04 15.09
N PRO A 117 -6.43 12.63 15.85
CA PRO A 117 -7.75 12.98 15.32
C PRO A 117 -7.68 13.95 14.13
N GLU A 118 -6.80 14.95 14.17
CA GLU A 118 -6.62 15.91 13.07
C GLU A 118 -6.08 15.26 11.79
N LEU A 119 -5.16 14.27 11.94
CA LEU A 119 -4.62 13.54 10.80
C LEU A 119 -5.65 12.56 10.24
N ALA A 120 -6.45 11.94 11.11
CA ALA A 120 -7.54 11.08 10.70
C ALA A 120 -8.60 11.84 9.90
N GLU A 121 -9.01 13.04 10.36
CA GLU A 121 -9.93 13.92 9.65
C GLU A 121 -9.36 14.33 8.28
N LYS A 122 -8.09 14.75 8.23
CA LYS A 122 -7.41 15.08 6.96
C LYS A 122 -7.45 13.91 5.95
N LEU A 123 -7.16 12.68 6.39
CA LEU A 123 -7.18 11.51 5.52
C LEU A 123 -8.60 11.16 5.06
N ASP A 124 -9.58 11.26 5.95
CA ASP A 124 -10.99 11.02 5.63
C ASP A 124 -11.51 12.02 4.59
N ASP A 125 -11.20 13.31 4.77
CA ASP A 125 -11.55 14.35 3.82
C ASP A 125 -10.91 14.14 2.45
N LEU A 126 -9.62 13.78 2.41
CA LEU A 126 -8.93 13.45 1.16
C LEU A 126 -9.53 12.24 0.46
N ALA A 127 -9.83 11.18 1.21
CA ALA A 127 -10.45 9.97 0.66
C ALA A 127 -11.83 10.27 0.07
N LYS A 128 -12.68 11.02 0.80
CA LYS A 128 -14.01 11.43 0.36
C LYS A 128 -13.94 12.33 -0.87
N ALA A 129 -13.04 13.31 -0.88
CA ALA A 129 -12.87 14.25 -1.99
C ALA A 129 -12.47 13.56 -3.30
N ASN A 130 -11.72 12.46 -3.22
CA ASN A 130 -11.24 11.70 -4.37
C ASN A 130 -12.04 10.40 -4.64
N GLY A 131 -13.08 10.11 -3.86
CA GLY A 131 -13.95 8.94 -4.04
C GLY A 131 -13.24 7.60 -3.82
N VAL A 132 -12.26 7.57 -2.91
CA VAL A 132 -11.45 6.40 -2.57
C VAL A 132 -11.56 6.04 -1.10
N SER A 133 -11.00 4.91 -0.72
CA SER A 133 -11.02 4.39 0.64
C SER A 133 -9.61 4.17 1.18
N ILE A 134 -9.46 4.34 2.49
CA ILE A 134 -8.26 3.96 3.23
C ILE A 134 -8.66 3.06 4.41
N VAL A 135 -7.91 1.98 4.64
CA VAL A 135 -8.15 1.06 5.75
C VAL A 135 -6.84 0.61 6.37
N GLY A 136 -6.83 0.55 7.70
CA GLY A 136 -5.78 -0.10 8.48
C GLY A 136 -6.10 -1.58 8.67
N VAL A 137 -5.14 -2.46 8.40
CA VAL A 137 -5.25 -3.91 8.55
C VAL A 137 -3.92 -4.47 9.06
N GLY A 138 -3.90 -5.73 9.49
CA GLY A 138 -2.65 -6.37 9.86
C GLY A 138 -2.84 -7.60 10.72
N VAL A 139 -1.71 -8.14 11.21
CA VAL A 139 -1.71 -9.19 12.21
C VAL A 139 -2.18 -8.63 13.56
N ASN A 140 -1.73 -7.42 13.90
CA ASN A 140 -2.11 -6.71 15.12
C ASN A 140 -2.21 -5.17 14.84
N PRO A 141 -3.35 -4.53 15.04
CA PRO A 141 -4.69 -5.13 15.27
C PRO A 141 -5.22 -5.81 14.00
N GLY A 142 -6.38 -6.37 14.04
CA GLY A 142 -7.01 -7.07 12.92
C GLY A 142 -7.07 -8.56 13.21
N PHE A 143 -6.08 -9.35 12.77
CA PHE A 143 -6.17 -10.79 12.94
C PHE A 143 -6.12 -11.24 14.41
N VAL A 144 -5.16 -10.73 15.18
CA VAL A 144 -4.95 -11.18 16.57
C VAL A 144 -6.04 -10.64 17.50
N LEU A 145 -6.36 -9.34 17.42
CA LEU A 145 -7.27 -8.70 18.36
C LEU A 145 -8.75 -8.83 17.97
N ASP A 146 -9.06 -9.01 16.68
CA ASP A 146 -10.45 -9.02 16.21
C ASP A 146 -10.93 -10.41 15.80
N HIS A 147 -10.03 -11.34 15.50
CA HIS A 147 -10.39 -12.66 14.98
C HIS A 147 -10.00 -13.81 15.89
N LEU A 148 -8.93 -13.69 16.67
CA LEU A 148 -8.45 -14.75 17.58
C LEU A 148 -8.88 -14.57 19.03
N VAL A 149 -9.47 -13.44 19.43
CA VAL A 149 -9.91 -13.16 20.82
C VAL A 149 -11.38 -13.44 20.99
#